data_0456b445db8d1c348442a41c9614ae78
#
_entry.id   0456b445db8d1c348442a41c9614ae78
#
_cell.length_a   1.000
_cell.length_b   1.000
_cell.length_c   1.000
_cell.angle_alpha   90.00
_cell.angle_beta   90.00
_cell.angle_gamma   90.00
#
_symmetry.space_group_name_H-M   'P 1'
#
loop_
_entity.id
_entity.type
_entity.pdbx_description
1 polymer ?
#
loop_
_entity_poly.entity_id
_entity_poly.type
_entity_poly.pdbx_seq_one_letter_code
_entity_poly.pdbx_strand_id
1 'polypeptide(L)'
;MLNRFDVVVVGGGTAGCAVAARLAGSGRKVLVLEAGPDYGHASSGRWPADLLSAATIPSSHDWGYRGTGAGGQHLEFERCRVIGGCSTHNGATQNVGWGGDYDRWAATGLTGWSSSELEPFFELAGKALNLRNYRDEQLQPLQTAFVAAVVDQGLEERNDFLSMNGSAGVGYSPVSITDDGTRYNTAFAYLDDLRESGRLTVLGGVEVTGIRLEQGRAVGVYVYAPDRTAPEPALVYADAVVLSAGAYGTPELLLRSGIGPAGELAGVGVPVQCDLPGVGKGLQDHPSLQLEYAATRELADALAEFMTRQWLPDEQAIAKVKSPEAGDAPFDLHIYPWTERDPASPHGWRCVVPIGLVKPRSRGAVTLRLVGGELKTEVNHGYLADPRDVNAMRYGMEWAEEIIDTGISEFSRYLGPRINPMEGLTTDWIAANHRHYWHPVGTCTMGMPATGGVVDHHGAVHGIDNLYIADASVFPDIPRGTTALPTTVVGERIASFLMEGN
;
A
#
# COMPACT_ATOMS: atom_id res chain seq x y z
N MET A 1 -36.33 -0.43 -5.85
CA MET A 1 -35.51 0.54 -6.62
C MET A 1 -34.36 0.92 -5.72
N LEU A 2 -33.12 0.59 -6.08
CA LEU A 2 -31.96 1.13 -5.39
C LEU A 2 -32.03 2.65 -5.54
N ASN A 3 -32.04 3.37 -4.43
CA ASN A 3 -32.06 4.84 -4.44
C ASN A 3 -30.85 5.36 -5.23
N ARG A 4 -31.05 6.42 -6.03
CA ARG A 4 -29.95 7.12 -6.66
C ARG A 4 -29.07 7.77 -5.59
N PHE A 5 -27.76 7.65 -5.75
CA PHE A 5 -26.76 8.26 -4.89
C PHE A 5 -26.10 9.42 -5.62
N ASP A 6 -25.65 10.44 -4.87
CA ASP A 6 -24.86 11.51 -5.45
C ASP A 6 -23.49 10.97 -5.87
N VAL A 7 -22.90 10.09 -5.03
CA VAL A 7 -21.62 9.46 -5.31
C VAL A 7 -21.64 7.96 -4.96
N VAL A 8 -21.11 7.13 -5.85
CA VAL A 8 -20.74 5.75 -5.57
C VAL A 8 -19.22 5.65 -5.49
N VAL A 9 -18.70 5.17 -4.36
CA VAL A 9 -17.30 4.85 -4.15
C VAL A 9 -17.12 3.35 -4.29
N VAL A 10 -16.31 2.92 -5.26
CA VAL A 10 -16.03 1.51 -5.54
C VAL A 10 -14.75 1.08 -4.83
N GLY A 11 -14.89 0.28 -3.78
CA GLY A 11 -13.83 -0.13 -2.87
C GLY A 11 -13.80 0.73 -1.60
N GLY A 12 -14.09 0.11 -0.46
CA GLY A 12 -13.98 0.68 0.87
C GLY A 12 -12.58 0.47 1.49
N GLY A 13 -11.52 0.65 0.68
CA GLY A 13 -10.13 0.50 1.10
C GLY A 13 -9.54 1.76 1.73
N THR A 14 -8.21 1.81 1.78
CA THR A 14 -7.42 2.86 2.43
C THR A 14 -7.84 4.28 2.00
N ALA A 15 -7.91 4.56 0.70
CA ALA A 15 -8.34 5.86 0.20
C ALA A 15 -9.88 5.98 0.13
N GLY A 16 -10.57 4.89 -0.25
CA GLY A 16 -12.02 4.91 -0.43
C GLY A 16 -12.79 5.29 0.83
N CYS A 17 -12.32 4.86 2.01
CA CYS A 17 -12.89 5.28 3.29
C CYS A 17 -12.75 6.79 3.51
N ALA A 18 -11.59 7.37 3.20
CA ALA A 18 -11.36 8.82 3.33
C ALA A 18 -12.24 9.63 2.37
N VAL A 19 -12.26 9.25 1.07
CA VAL A 19 -13.12 9.90 0.07
C VAL A 19 -14.58 9.86 0.48
N ALA A 20 -15.09 8.66 0.85
CA ALA A 20 -16.48 8.47 1.22
C ALA A 20 -16.87 9.34 2.43
N ALA A 21 -16.01 9.38 3.44
CA ALA A 21 -16.25 10.16 4.65
C ALA A 21 -16.30 11.68 4.36
N ARG A 22 -15.35 12.20 3.57
CA ARG A 22 -15.32 13.62 3.23
C ARG A 22 -16.53 14.04 2.40
N LEU A 23 -16.89 13.24 1.40
CA LEU A 23 -18.06 13.53 0.57
C LEU A 23 -19.37 13.40 1.34
N ALA A 24 -19.52 12.41 2.21
CA ALA A 24 -20.68 12.29 3.09
C ALA A 24 -20.76 13.44 4.10
N GLY A 25 -19.61 13.85 4.68
CA GLY A 25 -19.49 14.99 5.57
C GLY A 25 -19.85 16.33 4.90
N SER A 26 -19.66 16.48 3.58
CA SER A 26 -20.09 17.63 2.81
C SER A 26 -21.60 17.68 2.51
N GLY A 27 -22.36 16.67 2.96
CA GLY A 27 -23.81 16.57 2.80
C GLY A 27 -24.29 15.72 1.63
N ARG A 28 -23.37 15.14 0.83
CA ARG A 28 -23.70 14.23 -0.29
C ARG A 28 -24.19 12.89 0.22
N LYS A 29 -25.06 12.24 -0.54
CA LYS A 29 -25.51 10.87 -0.31
C LYS A 29 -24.53 9.91 -0.97
N VAL A 30 -23.70 9.26 -0.16
CA VAL A 30 -22.60 8.39 -0.60
C VAL A 30 -22.91 6.91 -0.37
N LEU A 31 -22.64 6.09 -1.39
CA LEU A 31 -22.64 4.65 -1.28
C LEU A 31 -21.21 4.12 -1.45
N VAL A 32 -20.73 3.37 -0.49
CA VAL A 32 -19.50 2.57 -0.59
C VAL A 32 -19.88 1.14 -0.95
N LEU A 33 -19.28 0.62 -2.03
CA LEU A 33 -19.40 -0.78 -2.46
C LEU A 33 -18.08 -1.49 -2.20
N GLU A 34 -18.08 -2.44 -1.25
CA GLU A 34 -16.91 -3.21 -0.87
C GLU A 34 -17.10 -4.69 -1.19
N ALA A 35 -16.15 -5.29 -1.90
CA ALA A 35 -16.21 -6.69 -2.31
C ALA A 35 -16.06 -7.67 -1.16
N GLY A 36 -15.30 -7.29 -0.14
CA GLY A 36 -15.13 -8.04 1.10
C GLY A 36 -16.20 -7.74 2.13
N PRO A 37 -16.19 -8.42 3.27
CA PRO A 37 -17.15 -8.17 4.35
C PRO A 37 -16.97 -6.78 4.97
N ASP A 38 -18.08 -6.21 5.46
CA ASP A 38 -18.11 -5.09 6.38
C ASP A 38 -18.53 -5.60 7.77
N TYR A 39 -17.62 -5.55 8.71
CA TYR A 39 -17.85 -5.96 10.10
C TYR A 39 -18.47 -4.84 10.96
N GLY A 40 -18.74 -3.67 10.37
CA GLY A 40 -19.34 -2.53 11.03
C GLY A 40 -18.38 -1.72 11.88
N HIS A 41 -18.95 -1.01 12.87
CA HIS A 41 -18.19 -0.16 13.79
C HIS A 41 -17.09 -0.95 14.53
N ALA A 42 -15.98 -0.29 14.89
CA ALA A 42 -14.88 -0.90 15.66
C ALA A 42 -15.37 -1.64 16.92
N SER A 43 -16.33 -1.06 17.64
CA SER A 43 -16.90 -1.64 18.85
C SER A 43 -17.99 -2.69 18.61
N SER A 44 -18.23 -3.11 17.36
CA SER A 44 -19.31 -4.06 17.02
C SER A 44 -19.12 -5.48 17.61
N GLY A 45 -17.90 -5.82 18.00
CA GLY A 45 -17.51 -7.16 18.44
C GLY A 45 -17.54 -8.22 17.33
N ARG A 46 -17.70 -7.83 16.05
CA ARG A 46 -17.76 -8.73 14.89
C ARG A 46 -16.45 -8.86 14.13
N TRP A 47 -15.49 -7.99 14.39
CA TRP A 47 -14.22 -7.99 13.71
C TRP A 47 -13.40 -9.23 14.07
N PRO A 48 -12.83 -9.95 13.07
CA PRO A 48 -11.92 -11.06 13.31
C PRO A 48 -10.68 -10.61 14.11
N ALA A 49 -10.27 -11.44 15.05
CA ALA A 49 -9.16 -11.10 15.96
C ALA A 49 -7.81 -10.92 15.23
N ASP A 50 -7.58 -11.67 14.16
CA ASP A 50 -6.37 -11.57 13.34
C ASP A 50 -6.30 -10.22 12.59
N LEU A 51 -7.43 -9.67 12.15
CA LEU A 51 -7.48 -8.34 11.52
C LEU A 51 -7.29 -7.22 12.54
N LEU A 52 -7.68 -7.43 13.78
CA LEU A 52 -7.50 -6.44 14.87
C LEU A 52 -6.08 -6.44 15.40
N SER A 53 -5.45 -7.61 15.55
CA SER A 53 -4.12 -7.72 16.17
C SER A 53 -3.03 -7.11 15.28
N ALA A 54 -2.27 -6.13 15.81
CA ALA A 54 -1.09 -5.58 15.17
C ALA A 54 0.21 -6.39 15.46
N ALA A 55 0.10 -7.46 16.23
CA ALA A 55 1.25 -8.34 16.52
C ALA A 55 1.56 -9.33 15.38
N THR A 56 0.71 -9.42 14.37
CA THR A 56 0.88 -10.32 13.22
C THR A 56 0.29 -9.71 11.95
N ILE A 57 0.86 -10.07 10.81
CA ILE A 57 0.25 -9.78 9.51
C ILE A 57 -0.76 -10.88 9.20
N PRO A 58 -2.06 -10.58 9.07
CA PRO A 58 -3.06 -11.60 8.77
C PRO A 58 -2.97 -12.09 7.33
N SER A 59 -3.22 -13.38 7.13
CA SER A 59 -3.33 -14.01 5.80
C SER A 59 -4.79 -14.21 5.36
N SER A 60 -5.76 -13.89 6.22
CA SER A 60 -7.17 -13.97 5.89
C SER A 60 -7.61 -12.83 4.96
N HIS A 61 -8.75 -13.00 4.29
CA HIS A 61 -9.35 -11.97 3.44
C HIS A 61 -8.48 -11.54 2.25
N ASP A 62 -7.68 -12.44 1.70
CA ASP A 62 -6.84 -12.14 0.55
C ASP A 62 -7.64 -12.22 -0.76
N TRP A 63 -7.34 -11.30 -1.71
CA TRP A 63 -7.85 -11.35 -3.08
C TRP A 63 -7.27 -12.50 -3.90
N GLY A 64 -6.09 -13.02 -3.53
CA GLY A 64 -5.37 -14.08 -4.23
C GLY A 64 -4.75 -13.63 -5.54
N TYR A 65 -4.30 -12.37 -5.65
CA TYR A 65 -3.54 -11.93 -6.83
C TYR A 65 -2.23 -12.70 -6.94
N ARG A 66 -1.91 -13.07 -8.17
CA ARG A 66 -0.66 -13.77 -8.51
C ARG A 66 -0.04 -13.16 -9.75
N GLY A 67 1.25 -13.26 -9.84
CA GLY A 67 1.95 -12.73 -11.01
C GLY A 67 3.41 -13.10 -11.08
N THR A 68 4.15 -12.35 -11.86
CA THR A 68 5.53 -12.66 -12.19
C THR A 68 6.47 -11.62 -11.59
N GLY A 69 7.48 -12.11 -10.87
CA GLY A 69 8.66 -11.36 -10.42
C GLY A 69 9.83 -11.42 -11.42
N ALA A 70 10.99 -10.91 -11.02
CA ALA A 70 12.21 -11.01 -11.81
C ALA A 70 12.62 -12.47 -12.03
N GLY A 71 13.33 -12.75 -13.11
CA GLY A 71 13.79 -14.10 -13.43
C GLY A 71 12.67 -15.12 -13.68
N GLY A 72 11.41 -14.69 -13.87
CA GLY A 72 10.27 -15.59 -14.07
C GLY A 72 9.73 -16.19 -12.77
N GLN A 73 10.11 -15.65 -11.61
CA GLN A 73 9.60 -16.08 -10.31
C GLN A 73 8.09 -15.87 -10.22
N HIS A 74 7.36 -16.87 -9.71
CA HIS A 74 5.95 -16.71 -9.38
C HIS A 74 5.81 -16.16 -7.97
N LEU A 75 5.05 -15.06 -7.85
CA LEU A 75 4.80 -14.38 -6.59
C LEU A 75 3.29 -14.32 -6.32
N GLU A 76 2.94 -14.44 -5.05
CA GLU A 76 1.60 -14.11 -4.54
C GLU A 76 1.64 -12.67 -4.05
N PHE A 77 0.61 -11.88 -4.41
CA PHE A 77 0.53 -10.45 -4.10
C PHE A 77 -0.69 -10.20 -3.23
N GLU A 78 -0.56 -10.42 -1.94
CA GLU A 78 -1.66 -10.35 -0.99
C GLU A 78 -2.25 -8.94 -0.95
N ARG A 79 -3.55 -8.86 -1.17
CA ARG A 79 -4.36 -7.64 -1.03
C ARG A 79 -5.61 -7.94 -0.23
N CYS A 80 -5.88 -7.11 0.77
CA CYS A 80 -6.96 -7.38 1.69
C CYS A 80 -8.34 -7.09 1.05
N ARG A 81 -9.22 -8.07 1.09
CA ARG A 81 -10.61 -8.01 0.61
C ARG A 81 -11.57 -7.88 1.80
N VAL A 82 -11.61 -6.69 2.38
CA VAL A 82 -12.44 -6.33 3.55
C VAL A 82 -12.55 -4.81 3.60
N ILE A 83 -13.56 -4.31 4.28
CA ILE A 83 -13.68 -2.87 4.57
C ILE A 83 -12.42 -2.35 5.28
N GLY A 84 -11.92 -1.17 4.91
CA GLY A 84 -10.60 -0.65 5.30
C GLY A 84 -9.48 -1.09 4.35
N GLY A 85 -9.70 -2.12 3.51
CA GLY A 85 -8.71 -2.62 2.56
C GLY A 85 -7.37 -2.97 3.21
N CYS A 86 -6.27 -2.66 2.54
CA CYS A 86 -4.93 -3.01 3.04
C CYS A 86 -4.53 -2.31 4.35
N SER A 87 -5.22 -1.24 4.79
CA SER A 87 -5.01 -0.69 6.13
C SER A 87 -5.46 -1.63 7.25
N THR A 88 -6.22 -2.67 6.91
CA THR A 88 -6.74 -3.66 7.87
C THR A 88 -5.77 -4.84 8.08
N HIS A 89 -4.78 -5.04 7.21
CA HIS A 89 -3.84 -6.16 7.30
C HIS A 89 -2.35 -5.76 7.25
N ASN A 90 -2.02 -4.48 7.08
CA ASN A 90 -0.63 -4.01 7.04
C ASN A 90 0.04 -3.98 8.43
N GLY A 91 1.35 -3.71 8.48
CA GLY A 91 2.11 -3.50 9.72
C GLY A 91 1.72 -2.24 10.49
N ALA A 92 0.79 -1.45 9.97
CA ALA A 92 0.31 -0.17 10.53
C ALA A 92 1.39 0.90 10.74
N THR A 93 2.60 0.66 10.26
CA THR A 93 3.71 1.61 10.24
C THR A 93 3.45 2.71 9.24
N GLN A 94 3.60 3.96 9.63
CA GLN A 94 3.24 5.13 8.84
C GLN A 94 4.42 6.09 8.69
N ASN A 95 4.64 6.57 7.48
CA ASN A 95 5.57 7.66 7.21
C ASN A 95 5.16 8.43 5.95
N VAL A 96 5.66 9.66 5.81
CA VAL A 96 5.33 10.52 4.67
C VAL A 96 6.25 10.31 3.47
N GLY A 97 7.38 9.59 3.64
CA GLY A 97 8.42 9.49 2.63
C GLY A 97 9.34 10.71 2.59
N TRP A 98 9.50 11.30 1.42
CA TRP A 98 10.33 12.50 1.21
C TRP A 98 9.60 13.53 0.36
N GLY A 99 9.57 14.78 0.82
CA GLY A 99 8.85 15.88 0.16
C GLY A 99 9.25 16.09 -1.30
N GLY A 100 10.54 15.90 -1.63
CA GLY A 100 11.02 16.01 -3.01
C GLY A 100 10.41 15.00 -3.98
N ASP A 101 9.78 13.91 -3.53
CA ASP A 101 9.02 13.03 -4.42
C ASP A 101 7.71 13.71 -4.87
N TYR A 102 7.02 14.36 -3.97
CA TYR A 102 5.79 15.12 -4.26
C TYR A 102 6.06 16.39 -5.05
N ASP A 103 7.17 17.08 -4.77
CA ASP A 103 7.58 18.26 -5.55
C ASP A 103 7.89 17.88 -7.01
N ARG A 104 8.42 16.68 -7.25
CA ARG A 104 8.55 16.14 -8.61
C ARG A 104 7.21 15.87 -9.28
N TRP A 105 6.19 15.42 -8.54
CA TRP A 105 4.84 15.29 -9.10
C TRP A 105 4.32 16.66 -9.56
N ALA A 106 4.40 17.67 -8.68
CA ALA A 106 3.98 19.04 -9.03
C ALA A 106 4.76 19.61 -10.22
N ALA A 107 6.05 19.34 -10.33
CA ALA A 107 6.90 19.79 -11.44
C ALA A 107 6.48 19.23 -12.81
N THR A 108 5.69 18.14 -12.86
CA THR A 108 5.09 17.63 -14.10
C THR A 108 3.76 18.33 -14.47
N GLY A 109 3.37 19.36 -13.74
CA GLY A 109 2.14 20.12 -13.97
C GLY A 109 0.94 19.67 -13.13
N LEU A 110 1.16 18.82 -12.12
CA LEU A 110 0.11 18.38 -11.20
C LEU A 110 -0.06 19.40 -10.08
N THR A 111 -0.88 20.42 -10.34
CA THR A 111 -1.20 21.48 -9.35
C THR A 111 -1.92 20.89 -8.14
N GLY A 112 -1.50 21.28 -6.95
CA GLY A 112 -2.08 20.80 -5.69
C GLY A 112 -1.41 19.55 -5.13
N TRP A 113 -0.27 19.09 -5.72
CA TRP A 113 0.42 17.87 -5.34
C TRP A 113 1.88 18.08 -4.93
N SER A 114 2.32 19.32 -4.69
CA SER A 114 3.63 19.61 -4.06
C SER A 114 3.65 19.20 -2.59
N SER A 115 4.84 19.03 -2.03
CA SER A 115 5.01 18.69 -0.61
C SER A 115 4.29 19.68 0.31
N SER A 116 4.43 20.99 0.04
CA SER A 116 3.78 22.06 0.82
C SER A 116 2.26 22.07 0.68
N GLU A 117 1.71 21.68 -0.49
CA GLU A 117 0.26 21.60 -0.70
C GLU A 117 -0.33 20.33 -0.07
N LEU A 118 0.45 19.25 0.05
CA LEU A 118 0.01 18.00 0.66
C LEU A 118 0.20 17.94 2.19
N GLU A 119 1.10 18.73 2.74
CA GLU A 119 1.40 18.72 4.20
C GLU A 119 0.13 18.83 5.06
N PRO A 120 -0.83 19.77 4.81
CA PRO A 120 -2.07 19.82 5.59
C PRO A 120 -2.92 18.55 5.50
N PHE A 121 -2.88 17.83 4.37
CA PHE A 121 -3.62 16.58 4.19
C PHE A 121 -2.93 15.42 4.91
N PHE A 122 -1.59 15.41 5.00
CA PHE A 122 -0.86 14.46 5.82
C PHE A 122 -1.17 14.65 7.31
N GLU A 123 -1.23 15.88 7.79
CA GLU A 123 -1.63 16.20 9.16
C GLU A 123 -3.08 15.75 9.43
N LEU A 124 -3.99 16.02 8.49
CA LEU A 124 -5.40 15.64 8.59
C LEU A 124 -5.57 14.11 8.65
N ALA A 125 -4.90 13.39 7.74
CA ALA A 125 -4.92 11.93 7.69
C ALA A 125 -4.24 11.32 8.92
N GLY A 126 -3.12 11.88 9.37
CA GLY A 126 -2.43 11.44 10.57
C GLY A 126 -3.28 11.58 11.83
N LYS A 127 -4.02 12.68 11.96
CA LYS A 127 -4.97 12.90 13.05
C LYS A 127 -6.15 11.92 12.98
N ALA A 128 -6.73 11.70 11.80
CA ALA A 128 -7.82 10.76 11.62
C ALA A 128 -7.41 9.33 11.97
N LEU A 129 -6.21 8.90 11.53
CA LEU A 129 -5.64 7.58 11.81
C LEU A 129 -5.09 7.44 13.24
N ASN A 130 -5.22 8.47 14.08
CA ASN A 130 -4.70 8.47 15.44
C ASN A 130 -3.21 8.08 15.52
N LEU A 131 -2.38 8.66 14.62
CA LEU A 131 -0.96 8.34 14.56
C LEU A 131 -0.25 8.70 15.86
N ARG A 132 0.57 7.77 16.32
CA ARG A 132 1.36 7.94 17.55
C ARG A 132 2.73 7.29 17.40
N ASN A 133 3.67 7.73 18.21
CA ASN A 133 4.92 7.03 18.42
C ASN A 133 4.72 5.90 19.44
N TYR A 134 5.58 4.89 19.39
CA TYR A 134 5.70 3.95 20.48
C TYR A 134 6.23 4.65 21.73
N ARG A 135 5.78 4.21 22.91
CA ARG A 135 6.40 4.60 24.18
C ARG A 135 7.63 3.72 24.41
N ASP A 136 8.60 4.21 25.20
CA ASP A 136 9.86 3.49 25.45
C ASP A 136 9.64 2.06 25.96
N GLU A 137 8.66 1.84 26.83
CA GLU A 137 8.31 0.51 27.34
C GLU A 137 7.69 -0.44 26.30
N GLN A 138 7.27 0.07 25.15
CA GLN A 138 6.73 -0.69 24.02
C GLN A 138 7.78 -1.04 22.98
N LEU A 139 9.00 -0.52 23.11
CA LEU A 139 10.10 -0.82 22.19
C LEU A 139 10.69 -2.19 22.51
N GLN A 140 10.61 -3.11 21.57
CA GLN A 140 11.11 -4.47 21.77
C GLN A 140 12.65 -4.54 21.64
N PRO A 141 13.30 -5.52 22.32
CA PRO A 141 14.76 -5.57 22.43
C PRO A 141 15.52 -5.59 21.09
N LEU A 142 15.04 -6.31 20.09
CA LEU A 142 15.70 -6.37 18.78
C LEU A 142 15.70 -5.01 18.07
N GLN A 143 14.62 -4.25 18.22
CA GLN A 143 14.46 -2.93 17.59
C GLN A 143 15.38 -1.89 18.21
N THR A 144 15.47 -1.87 19.54
CA THR A 144 16.36 -0.94 20.25
C THR A 144 17.83 -1.26 19.98
N ALA A 145 18.18 -2.54 19.95
CA ALA A 145 19.52 -3.00 19.62
C ALA A 145 19.90 -2.64 18.16
N PHE A 146 18.96 -2.75 17.22
CA PHE A 146 19.16 -2.33 15.83
C PHE A 146 19.42 -0.84 15.72
N VAL A 147 18.58 0.02 16.35
CA VAL A 147 18.79 1.47 16.34
C VAL A 147 20.18 1.82 16.87
N ALA A 148 20.57 1.25 18.01
CA ALA A 148 21.89 1.49 18.59
C ALA A 148 23.03 1.06 17.64
N ALA A 149 22.92 -0.12 17.01
CA ALA A 149 23.94 -0.60 16.08
C ALA A 149 24.08 0.29 14.83
N VAL A 150 22.96 0.81 14.31
CA VAL A 150 22.98 1.73 13.16
C VAL A 150 23.55 3.10 13.53
N VAL A 151 23.27 3.61 14.74
CA VAL A 151 23.87 4.85 15.25
C VAL A 151 25.37 4.69 15.44
N ASP A 152 25.83 3.57 15.97
CA ASP A 152 27.26 3.25 16.11
C ASP A 152 28.00 3.20 14.76
N GLN A 153 27.31 2.90 13.67
CA GLN A 153 27.82 2.98 12.28
C GLN A 153 27.78 4.41 11.70
N GLY A 154 27.34 5.40 12.47
CA GLY A 154 27.40 6.81 12.11
C GLY A 154 26.15 7.38 11.44
N LEU A 155 25.02 6.66 11.39
CA LEU A 155 23.74 7.28 11.01
C LEU A 155 23.15 8.01 12.21
N GLU A 156 22.54 9.18 11.96
CA GLU A 156 21.84 9.94 12.98
C GLU A 156 20.54 9.22 13.42
N GLU A 157 20.26 9.24 14.72
CA GLU A 157 18.92 8.90 15.21
C GLU A 157 17.93 10.01 14.85
N ARG A 158 16.75 9.62 14.33
CA ARG A 158 15.74 10.53 13.76
C ARG A 158 14.35 10.23 14.30
N ASN A 159 13.61 11.29 14.61
CA ASN A 159 12.22 11.22 15.08
C ASN A 159 11.24 11.89 14.10
N ASP A 160 11.70 12.19 12.86
CA ASP A 160 11.00 13.04 11.90
C ASP A 160 10.34 12.27 10.74
N PHE A 161 9.85 11.04 10.98
CA PHE A 161 9.23 10.19 9.96
C PHE A 161 7.94 10.76 9.36
N LEU A 162 7.30 11.72 10.02
CA LEU A 162 6.15 12.48 9.53
C LEU A 162 6.53 13.84 8.94
N SER A 163 7.82 14.14 8.80
CA SER A 163 8.30 15.38 8.17
C SER A 163 8.57 15.17 6.68
N MET A 164 8.13 16.11 5.85
CA MET A 164 8.47 16.16 4.43
C MET A 164 9.96 16.38 4.15
N ASN A 165 10.70 16.89 5.14
CA ASN A 165 12.14 17.15 5.05
C ASN A 165 13.00 15.99 5.56
N GLY A 166 12.44 14.77 5.61
CA GLY A 166 13.13 13.58 6.11
C GLY A 166 14.46 13.31 5.41
N SER A 167 15.47 12.95 6.21
CA SER A 167 16.84 12.64 5.78
C SER A 167 17.17 11.16 5.97
N ALA A 168 18.37 10.74 5.54
CA ALA A 168 18.95 9.47 5.96
C ALA A 168 19.10 9.45 7.50
N GLY A 169 18.98 8.28 8.10
CA GLY A 169 19.06 8.10 9.54
C GLY A 169 18.26 6.89 9.99
N VAL A 170 18.21 6.62 11.28
CA VAL A 170 17.47 5.51 11.89
C VAL A 170 16.56 6.01 12.99
N GLY A 171 15.39 5.40 13.17
CA GLY A 171 14.50 5.75 14.27
C GLY A 171 13.22 4.92 14.25
N TYR A 172 12.29 5.25 15.13
CA TYR A 172 11.05 4.51 15.29
C TYR A 172 9.95 5.17 14.46
N SER A 173 9.31 4.37 13.59
CA SER A 173 8.19 4.85 12.78
C SER A 173 6.93 5.04 13.60
N PRO A 174 6.18 6.12 13.39
CA PRO A 174 4.83 6.28 13.92
C PRO A 174 3.89 5.19 13.39
N VAL A 175 2.88 4.88 14.18
CA VAL A 175 1.94 3.79 13.88
C VAL A 175 0.48 4.20 14.07
N SER A 176 -0.42 3.54 13.34
CA SER A 176 -1.86 3.58 13.56
C SER A 176 -2.30 2.34 14.36
N ILE A 177 -1.81 2.24 15.60
CA ILE A 177 -2.07 1.12 16.53
C ILE A 177 -2.46 1.71 17.88
N THR A 178 -3.51 1.20 18.50
CA THR A 178 -3.91 1.57 19.85
C THR A 178 -2.93 1.00 20.90
N ASP A 179 -3.01 1.47 22.13
CA ASP A 179 -2.10 1.04 23.21
C ASP A 179 -2.17 -0.45 23.53
N ASP A 180 -3.32 -1.07 23.32
CA ASP A 180 -3.55 -2.50 23.52
C ASP A 180 -3.15 -3.38 22.32
N GLY A 181 -2.52 -2.79 21.29
CA GLY A 181 -2.07 -3.52 20.11
C GLY A 181 -3.15 -3.75 19.04
N THR A 182 -4.25 -3.00 19.09
CA THR A 182 -5.30 -3.08 18.06
C THR A 182 -4.91 -2.22 16.86
N ARG A 183 -4.93 -2.79 15.65
CA ARG A 183 -4.71 -2.07 14.38
C ARG A 183 -5.85 -1.11 14.14
N TYR A 184 -5.55 0.20 14.02
CA TYR A 184 -6.53 1.25 13.80
C TYR A 184 -6.59 1.58 12.30
N ASN A 185 -7.50 0.91 11.59
CA ASN A 185 -7.61 0.99 10.13
C ASN A 185 -8.45 2.18 9.65
N THR A 186 -8.47 2.43 8.33
CA THR A 186 -9.20 3.57 7.76
C THR A 186 -10.73 3.45 7.86
N ALA A 187 -11.29 2.25 7.98
CA ALA A 187 -12.73 2.12 8.22
C ALA A 187 -13.10 2.67 9.61
N PHE A 188 -12.32 2.39 10.64
CA PHE A 188 -12.49 2.96 11.98
C PHE A 188 -12.31 4.47 11.96
N ALA A 189 -11.22 4.93 11.30
CA ALA A 189 -10.82 6.32 11.27
C ALA A 189 -11.83 7.24 10.56
N TYR A 190 -12.52 6.75 9.56
CA TYR A 190 -13.30 7.58 8.64
C TYR A 190 -14.79 7.25 8.58
N LEU A 191 -15.18 5.98 8.73
CA LEU A 191 -16.55 5.59 8.48
C LEU A 191 -17.40 5.51 9.77
N ASP A 192 -16.79 5.16 10.90
CA ASP A 192 -17.54 4.78 12.10
C ASP A 192 -18.47 5.89 12.58
N ASP A 193 -18.01 7.14 12.68
CA ASP A 193 -18.81 8.29 13.11
C ASP A 193 -19.93 8.65 12.11
N LEU A 194 -19.83 8.17 10.86
CA LEU A 194 -20.77 8.51 9.80
C LEU A 194 -21.78 7.41 9.48
N ARG A 195 -21.60 6.21 10.02
CA ARG A 195 -22.47 5.06 9.73
C ARG A 195 -23.95 5.31 10.04
N GLU A 196 -24.26 6.12 11.05
CA GLU A 196 -25.61 6.49 11.45
C GLU A 196 -26.08 7.86 10.94
N SER A 197 -25.25 8.55 10.14
CA SER A 197 -25.53 9.90 9.64
C SER A 197 -26.70 9.98 8.65
N GLY A 198 -27.10 8.85 8.05
CA GLY A 198 -28.05 8.78 6.94
C GLY A 198 -27.49 9.33 5.60
N ARG A 199 -26.23 9.79 5.58
CA ARG A 199 -25.51 10.27 4.37
C ARG A 199 -24.59 9.23 3.78
N LEU A 200 -24.07 8.32 4.61
CA LEU A 200 -23.19 7.23 4.22
C LEU A 200 -23.95 5.90 4.27
N THR A 201 -23.85 5.13 3.18
CA THR A 201 -24.26 3.72 3.14
C THR A 201 -23.06 2.88 2.77
N VAL A 202 -22.76 1.84 3.52
CA VAL A 202 -21.70 0.88 3.23
C VAL A 202 -22.33 -0.49 2.97
N LEU A 203 -22.02 -1.07 1.80
CA LEU A 203 -22.46 -2.42 1.43
C LEU A 203 -21.24 -3.31 1.25
N GLY A 204 -20.98 -4.19 2.21
CA GLY A 204 -19.95 -5.22 2.14
C GLY A 204 -20.45 -6.48 1.40
N GLY A 205 -19.52 -7.24 0.85
CA GLY A 205 -19.79 -8.44 0.07
C GLY A 205 -20.32 -8.15 -1.35
N VAL A 206 -20.28 -6.90 -1.80
CA VAL A 206 -20.82 -6.49 -3.12
C VAL A 206 -19.67 -6.22 -4.08
N GLU A 207 -19.53 -7.07 -5.10
CA GLU A 207 -18.51 -6.94 -6.11
C GLU A 207 -18.99 -6.09 -7.29
N VAL A 208 -18.24 -5.03 -7.60
CA VAL A 208 -18.44 -4.23 -8.80
C VAL A 208 -17.71 -4.89 -9.98
N THR A 209 -18.43 -5.14 -11.06
CA THR A 209 -17.92 -5.88 -12.23
C THR A 209 -17.75 -5.05 -13.48
N GLY A 210 -18.29 -3.83 -13.49
CA GLY A 210 -18.18 -2.94 -14.63
C GLY A 210 -18.75 -1.56 -14.35
N ILE A 211 -18.39 -0.60 -15.22
CA ILE A 211 -18.83 0.79 -15.20
C ILE A 211 -19.88 0.97 -16.30
N ARG A 212 -21.01 1.58 -15.98
CA ARG A 212 -22.02 1.95 -16.95
C ARG A 212 -21.69 3.32 -17.54
N LEU A 213 -21.37 3.34 -18.84
CA LEU A 213 -21.18 4.57 -19.59
C LEU A 213 -22.40 4.85 -20.49
N GLU A 214 -22.80 6.12 -20.54
CA GLU A 214 -23.81 6.65 -21.47
C GLU A 214 -23.29 7.95 -22.08
N GLN A 215 -23.12 7.98 -23.39
CA GLN A 215 -22.63 9.14 -24.14
C GLN A 215 -21.32 9.75 -23.57
N GLY A 216 -20.33 8.90 -23.22
CA GLY A 216 -19.05 9.33 -22.68
C GLY A 216 -19.06 9.70 -21.19
N ARG A 217 -20.15 9.42 -20.48
CA ARG A 217 -20.34 9.77 -19.07
C ARG A 217 -20.57 8.51 -18.23
N ALA A 218 -19.96 8.42 -17.07
CA ALA A 218 -20.28 7.38 -16.09
C ALA A 218 -21.59 7.74 -15.38
N VAL A 219 -22.54 6.81 -15.40
CA VAL A 219 -23.89 6.99 -14.81
C VAL A 219 -24.17 5.98 -13.71
N GLY A 220 -23.24 5.05 -13.43
CA GLY A 220 -23.37 4.04 -12.39
C GLY A 220 -22.42 2.87 -12.61
N VAL A 221 -22.64 1.82 -11.83
CA VAL A 221 -21.82 0.60 -11.84
C VAL A 221 -22.67 -0.66 -11.82
N TYR A 222 -22.17 -1.73 -12.44
CA TYR A 222 -22.75 -3.06 -12.38
C TYR A 222 -22.21 -3.82 -11.18
N VAL A 223 -23.09 -4.45 -10.40
CA VAL A 223 -22.76 -5.12 -9.16
C VAL A 223 -23.36 -6.53 -9.09
N TYR A 224 -22.62 -7.45 -8.48
CA TYR A 224 -23.18 -8.71 -7.99
C TYR A 224 -23.38 -8.65 -6.48
N ALA A 225 -24.53 -9.18 -6.05
CA ALA A 225 -24.79 -9.43 -4.64
C ALA A 225 -23.83 -10.53 -4.10
N PRO A 226 -23.65 -10.62 -2.76
CA PRO A 226 -22.69 -11.55 -2.15
C PRO A 226 -22.90 -13.02 -2.55
N ASP A 227 -24.15 -13.43 -2.72
CA ASP A 227 -24.54 -14.80 -3.04
C ASP A 227 -24.47 -15.14 -4.55
N ARG A 228 -24.24 -14.13 -5.41
CA ARG A 228 -24.23 -14.27 -6.89
C ARG A 228 -25.40 -15.09 -7.43
N THR A 229 -26.55 -15.10 -6.75
CA THR A 229 -27.71 -15.90 -7.16
C THR A 229 -28.42 -15.31 -8.38
N ALA A 230 -28.25 -14.02 -8.63
CA ALA A 230 -28.81 -13.39 -9.84
C ALA A 230 -27.98 -13.77 -11.07
N PRO A 231 -28.62 -14.13 -12.20
CA PRO A 231 -27.93 -14.47 -13.44
C PRO A 231 -27.23 -13.26 -14.09
N GLU A 232 -27.71 -12.05 -13.80
CA GLU A 232 -27.19 -10.80 -14.34
C GLU A 232 -26.83 -9.83 -13.21
N PRO A 233 -25.80 -8.97 -13.39
CA PRO A 233 -25.48 -7.95 -12.40
C PRO A 233 -26.57 -6.89 -12.33
N ALA A 234 -26.82 -6.40 -11.11
CA ALA A 234 -27.69 -5.25 -10.90
C ALA A 234 -26.97 -3.95 -11.26
N LEU A 235 -27.71 -2.92 -11.70
CA LEU A 235 -27.18 -1.59 -11.96
C LEU A 235 -27.49 -0.64 -10.80
N VAL A 236 -26.46 0.00 -10.27
CA VAL A 236 -26.54 1.06 -9.27
C VAL A 236 -26.24 2.38 -9.94
N TYR A 237 -27.19 3.31 -9.94
CA TYR A 237 -27.05 4.64 -10.53
C TYR A 237 -26.40 5.64 -9.56
N ALA A 238 -25.55 6.52 -10.11
CA ALA A 238 -24.92 7.62 -9.37
C ALA A 238 -24.73 8.84 -10.28
N ASP A 239 -24.61 10.03 -9.65
CA ASP A 239 -24.26 11.25 -10.36
C ASP A 239 -22.75 11.32 -10.63
N ALA A 240 -21.94 10.70 -9.75
CA ALA A 240 -20.51 10.49 -9.93
C ALA A 240 -20.07 9.11 -9.42
N VAL A 241 -19.03 8.55 -10.05
CA VAL A 241 -18.39 7.28 -9.65
C VAL A 241 -16.94 7.56 -9.29
N VAL A 242 -16.51 7.14 -8.10
CA VAL A 242 -15.11 7.19 -7.66
C VAL A 242 -14.59 5.77 -7.52
N LEU A 243 -13.56 5.43 -8.28
CA LEU A 243 -12.88 4.15 -8.17
C LEU A 243 -11.79 4.23 -7.09
N SER A 244 -11.84 3.31 -6.15
CA SER A 244 -10.90 3.17 -5.04
C SER A 244 -10.58 1.69 -4.77
N ALA A 245 -10.52 0.89 -5.85
CA ALA A 245 -10.29 -0.56 -5.79
C ALA A 245 -8.79 -0.93 -5.69
N GLY A 246 -7.90 0.06 -5.59
CA GLY A 246 -6.46 -0.10 -5.42
C GLY A 246 -5.70 -0.35 -6.71
N ALA A 247 -4.36 -0.44 -6.60
CA ALA A 247 -3.46 -0.47 -7.74
C ALA A 247 -3.65 -1.66 -8.70
N TYR A 248 -4.30 -2.74 -8.26
CA TYR A 248 -4.64 -3.87 -9.14
C TYR A 248 -6.11 -3.84 -9.57
N GLY A 249 -7.02 -3.61 -8.64
CA GLY A 249 -8.46 -3.68 -8.91
C GLY A 249 -8.99 -2.51 -9.75
N THR A 250 -8.46 -1.31 -9.58
CA THR A 250 -8.90 -0.13 -10.36
C THR A 250 -8.59 -0.27 -11.85
N PRO A 251 -7.34 -0.58 -12.28
CA PRO A 251 -7.09 -0.84 -13.70
C PRO A 251 -7.84 -2.08 -14.21
N GLU A 252 -7.96 -3.14 -13.43
CA GLU A 252 -8.75 -4.32 -13.82
C GLU A 252 -10.19 -3.94 -14.15
N LEU A 253 -10.85 -3.16 -13.29
CA LEU A 253 -12.23 -2.73 -13.49
C LEU A 253 -12.37 -1.83 -14.72
N LEU A 254 -11.44 -0.90 -14.96
CA LEU A 254 -11.41 -0.07 -16.16
C LEU A 254 -11.27 -0.93 -17.42
N LEU A 255 -10.28 -1.84 -17.46
CA LEU A 255 -10.04 -2.73 -18.60
C LEU A 255 -11.24 -3.62 -18.89
N ARG A 256 -11.87 -4.23 -17.88
CA ARG A 256 -13.09 -5.03 -18.03
C ARG A 256 -14.28 -4.21 -18.52
N SER A 257 -14.30 -2.90 -18.25
CA SER A 257 -15.31 -1.96 -18.72
C SER A 257 -15.03 -1.40 -20.11
N GLY A 258 -13.99 -1.88 -20.81
CA GLY A 258 -13.62 -1.39 -22.13
C GLY A 258 -12.89 -0.04 -22.13
N ILE A 259 -12.32 0.36 -21.00
CA ILE A 259 -11.55 1.60 -20.83
C ILE A 259 -10.08 1.21 -20.68
N GLY A 260 -9.28 1.48 -21.71
CA GLY A 260 -7.86 1.08 -21.71
C GLY A 260 -7.27 1.01 -23.12
N PRO A 261 -6.07 0.39 -23.28
CA PRO A 261 -5.40 0.27 -24.56
C PRO A 261 -6.26 -0.48 -25.58
N ALA A 262 -6.75 0.21 -26.62
CA ALA A 262 -7.72 -0.33 -27.58
C ALA A 262 -7.24 -1.64 -28.23
N GLY A 263 -5.95 -1.73 -28.63
CA GLY A 263 -5.39 -2.93 -29.24
C GLY A 263 -5.33 -4.12 -28.27
N GLU A 264 -5.03 -3.92 -27.00
CA GLU A 264 -4.98 -4.98 -25.98
C GLU A 264 -6.40 -5.47 -25.65
N LEU A 265 -7.35 -4.54 -25.48
CA LEU A 265 -8.76 -4.87 -25.22
C LEU A 265 -9.38 -5.68 -26.36
N ALA A 266 -9.15 -5.25 -27.60
CA ALA A 266 -9.62 -5.98 -28.79
C ALA A 266 -8.99 -7.39 -28.87
N GLY A 267 -7.72 -7.53 -28.51
CA GLY A 267 -7.00 -8.81 -28.49
C GLY A 267 -7.58 -9.84 -27.52
N VAL A 268 -8.29 -9.41 -26.49
CA VAL A 268 -8.97 -10.28 -25.51
C VAL A 268 -10.50 -10.27 -25.65
N GLY A 269 -11.03 -9.62 -26.71
CA GLY A 269 -12.46 -9.63 -27.02
C GLY A 269 -13.30 -8.66 -26.16
N VAL A 270 -12.69 -7.67 -25.50
CA VAL A 270 -13.40 -6.63 -24.76
C VAL A 270 -13.75 -5.47 -25.68
N PRO A 271 -15.03 -5.09 -25.83
CA PRO A 271 -15.42 -3.94 -26.63
C PRO A 271 -14.86 -2.63 -26.09
N VAL A 272 -14.17 -1.87 -26.94
CA VAL A 272 -13.56 -0.59 -26.54
C VAL A 272 -14.63 0.48 -26.37
N GLN A 273 -14.70 1.06 -25.18
CA GLN A 273 -15.54 2.22 -24.83
C GLN A 273 -14.75 3.53 -24.86
N CYS A 274 -13.49 3.48 -24.39
CA CYS A 274 -12.57 4.61 -24.39
C CYS A 274 -11.13 4.09 -24.57
N ASP A 275 -10.46 4.58 -25.62
CA ASP A 275 -9.02 4.28 -25.81
C ASP A 275 -8.19 5.13 -24.87
N LEU A 276 -7.65 4.51 -23.83
CA LEU A 276 -6.85 5.15 -22.78
C LEU A 276 -5.60 4.31 -22.49
N PRO A 277 -4.53 4.46 -23.30
CA PRO A 277 -3.36 3.58 -23.31
C PRO A 277 -2.61 3.43 -21.99
N GLY A 278 -2.73 4.39 -21.06
CA GLY A 278 -2.07 4.38 -19.76
C GLY A 278 -2.67 3.42 -18.75
N VAL A 279 -3.92 2.95 -18.95
CA VAL A 279 -4.58 2.07 -17.98
C VAL A 279 -3.82 0.75 -17.85
N GLY A 280 -3.51 0.40 -16.62
CA GLY A 280 -2.73 -0.78 -16.25
C GLY A 280 -1.23 -0.66 -16.47
N LYS A 281 -0.71 0.45 -17.00
CA LYS A 281 0.72 0.65 -17.26
C LYS A 281 1.39 1.40 -16.12
N GLY A 282 2.73 1.23 -16.00
CA GLY A 282 3.52 1.98 -15.05
C GLY A 282 3.44 1.45 -13.61
N LEU A 283 2.98 0.22 -13.39
CA LEU A 283 2.98 -0.42 -12.08
C LEU A 283 4.36 -0.33 -11.43
N GLN A 284 4.39 0.12 -10.19
CA GLN A 284 5.56 0.20 -9.34
C GLN A 284 5.25 -0.49 -8.01
N ASP A 285 6.26 -1.09 -7.43
CA ASP A 285 6.28 -1.55 -6.05
C ASP A 285 7.73 -1.54 -5.56
N HIS A 286 7.95 -1.44 -4.30
CA HIS A 286 9.26 -1.55 -3.68
C HIS A 286 9.72 -3.02 -3.72
N PRO A 287 10.78 -3.41 -4.43
CA PRO A 287 11.36 -4.73 -4.27
C PRO A 287 12.14 -4.81 -2.96
N SER A 288 12.20 -6.01 -2.35
CA SER A 288 12.99 -6.25 -1.16
C SER A 288 13.84 -7.51 -1.27
N LEU A 289 14.91 -7.57 -0.49
CA LEU A 289 15.67 -8.77 -0.15
C LEU A 289 15.61 -8.96 1.36
N GLN A 290 15.92 -10.15 1.83
CA GLN A 290 15.88 -10.45 3.27
C GLN A 290 17.14 -11.17 3.71
N LEU A 291 17.68 -10.79 4.88
CA LEU A 291 18.64 -11.55 5.64
C LEU A 291 17.89 -12.27 6.77
N GLU A 292 18.07 -13.56 6.90
CA GLU A 292 17.34 -14.38 7.86
C GLU A 292 18.32 -15.11 8.78
N TYR A 293 18.10 -15.02 10.09
CA TYR A 293 18.93 -15.59 11.14
C TYR A 293 18.06 -16.35 12.16
N ALA A 294 18.53 -17.48 12.65
CA ALA A 294 17.96 -18.05 13.86
C ALA A 294 18.20 -17.08 15.03
N ALA A 295 17.23 -16.88 15.88
CA ALA A 295 17.44 -16.09 17.10
C ALA A 295 18.36 -16.82 18.06
N THR A 296 19.20 -16.09 18.77
CA THR A 296 19.97 -16.63 19.90
C THR A 296 19.08 -16.88 21.12
N ARG A 297 19.59 -17.64 22.10
CA ARG A 297 18.91 -17.78 23.40
C ARG A 297 18.73 -16.44 24.08
N GLU A 298 19.73 -15.55 24.01
CA GLU A 298 19.69 -14.21 24.60
C GLU A 298 18.50 -13.40 24.09
N LEU A 299 18.26 -13.39 22.78
CA LEU A 299 17.07 -12.71 22.23
C LEU A 299 15.77 -13.41 22.64
N ALA A 300 15.72 -14.75 22.59
CA ALA A 300 14.53 -15.49 22.97
C ALA A 300 14.11 -15.22 24.42
N ASP A 301 15.06 -15.15 25.33
CA ASP A 301 14.85 -14.83 26.75
C ASP A 301 14.40 -13.35 26.91
N ALA A 302 15.03 -12.41 26.20
CA ALA A 302 14.64 -11.00 26.20
C ALA A 302 13.20 -10.77 25.65
N LEU A 303 12.84 -11.45 24.56
CA LEU A 303 11.48 -11.40 24.03
C LEU A 303 10.46 -12.04 24.99
N ALA A 304 10.82 -13.14 25.64
CA ALA A 304 9.96 -13.77 26.64
C ALA A 304 9.69 -12.82 27.82
N GLU A 305 10.72 -12.15 28.34
CA GLU A 305 10.57 -11.14 29.38
C GLU A 305 9.72 -9.96 28.91
N PHE A 306 9.97 -9.43 27.70
CA PHE A 306 9.20 -8.33 27.13
C PHE A 306 7.70 -8.68 27.06
N MET A 307 7.37 -9.87 26.57
CA MET A 307 5.98 -10.35 26.42
C MET A 307 5.25 -10.58 27.77
N THR A 308 5.93 -10.56 28.90
CA THR A 308 5.24 -10.56 30.20
C THR A 308 4.57 -9.23 30.54
N ARG A 309 4.95 -8.15 29.84
CA ARG A 309 4.53 -6.76 30.13
C ARG A 309 3.83 -6.09 28.97
N GLN A 310 4.16 -6.48 27.73
CA GLN A 310 3.69 -5.84 26.50
C GLN A 310 3.32 -6.89 25.45
N TRP A 311 2.42 -6.54 24.55
CA TRP A 311 2.25 -7.26 23.29
C TRP A 311 3.50 -7.06 22.41
N LEU A 312 3.85 -8.03 21.58
CA LEU A 312 5.05 -7.95 20.74
C LEU A 312 4.72 -7.25 19.42
N PRO A 313 5.19 -6.02 19.18
CA PRO A 313 5.09 -5.36 17.89
C PRO A 313 5.91 -6.10 16.83
N ASP A 314 5.43 -6.05 15.58
CA ASP A 314 6.13 -6.64 14.43
C ASP A 314 7.38 -5.80 14.08
N GLU A 315 7.19 -4.68 13.42
CA GLU A 315 8.25 -3.73 13.07
C GLU A 315 8.09 -2.42 13.84
N GLN A 316 9.20 -1.79 14.23
CA GLN A 316 9.17 -0.49 14.93
C GLN A 316 10.20 0.48 14.38
N ALA A 317 11.43 0.03 14.20
CA ALA A 317 12.55 0.85 13.74
C ALA A 317 12.76 0.72 12.23
N ILE A 318 13.16 1.81 11.59
CA ILE A 318 13.56 1.83 10.17
C ILE A 318 14.83 2.66 10.03
N ALA A 319 15.84 2.11 9.38
CA ALA A 319 16.98 2.86 8.86
C ALA A 319 16.68 3.30 7.42
N LYS A 320 16.77 4.60 7.16
CA LYS A 320 16.72 5.24 5.84
C LYS A 320 18.14 5.41 5.34
N VAL A 321 18.53 4.61 4.36
CA VAL A 321 19.93 4.53 3.88
C VAL A 321 20.01 5.04 2.45
N LYS A 322 21.10 5.75 2.15
CA LYS A 322 21.38 6.27 0.80
C LYS A 322 22.32 5.34 0.06
N SER A 323 21.84 4.74 -1.03
CA SER A 323 22.69 4.02 -1.96
C SER A 323 23.41 4.97 -2.95
N PRO A 324 24.46 4.51 -3.67
CA PRO A 324 25.06 5.27 -4.78
C PRO A 324 24.06 5.61 -5.90
N GLU A 325 22.97 4.86 -6.03
CA GLU A 325 21.95 5.05 -7.07
C GLU A 325 20.87 6.09 -6.70
N ALA A 326 20.86 6.57 -5.46
CA ALA A 326 19.87 7.53 -4.96
C ALA A 326 19.92 8.92 -5.62
N GLY A 327 21.05 9.27 -6.25
CA GLY A 327 21.26 10.59 -6.84
C GLY A 327 21.26 11.69 -5.77
N ASP A 328 20.48 12.76 -6.00
CA ASP A 328 20.39 13.89 -5.07
C ASP A 328 19.43 13.64 -3.88
N ALA A 329 18.69 12.54 -3.90
CA ALA A 329 17.78 12.22 -2.81
C ALA A 329 18.54 11.81 -1.53
N PRO A 330 17.96 12.04 -0.35
CA PRO A 330 18.64 11.76 0.91
C PRO A 330 18.74 10.25 1.22
N PHE A 331 17.85 9.42 0.67
CA PHE A 331 17.84 7.97 0.83
C PHE A 331 17.02 7.31 -0.28
N ASP A 332 17.20 6.02 -0.47
CA ASP A 332 16.42 5.18 -1.39
C ASP A 332 16.26 3.74 -0.89
N LEU A 333 16.78 3.43 0.31
CA LEU A 333 16.65 2.14 0.96
C LEU A 333 15.98 2.28 2.33
N HIS A 334 15.12 1.33 2.68
CA HIS A 334 14.63 1.04 4.02
C HIS A 334 15.20 -0.28 4.49
N ILE A 335 15.80 -0.28 5.68
CA ILE A 335 16.35 -1.48 6.32
C ILE A 335 15.80 -1.53 7.74
N TYR A 336 15.22 -2.65 8.14
CA TYR A 336 14.58 -2.78 9.44
C TYR A 336 14.50 -4.24 9.87
N PRO A 337 14.56 -4.57 11.16
CA PRO A 337 14.42 -5.94 11.62
C PRO A 337 12.98 -6.24 12.06
N TRP A 338 12.61 -7.52 12.00
CA TRP A 338 11.49 -8.05 12.77
C TRP A 338 11.80 -9.44 13.32
N THR A 339 10.94 -9.95 14.20
CA THR A 339 11.02 -11.30 14.74
C THR A 339 9.79 -12.11 14.35
N GLU A 340 9.98 -13.38 14.03
CA GLU A 340 8.90 -14.31 13.75
C GLU A 340 9.04 -15.58 14.61
N ARG A 341 7.91 -16.18 14.97
CA ARG A 341 7.91 -17.53 15.52
C ARG A 341 8.35 -18.51 14.47
N ASP A 342 9.38 -19.29 14.79
CA ASP A 342 9.91 -20.34 13.93
C ASP A 342 10.21 -21.59 14.74
N PRO A 343 9.30 -22.60 14.73
CA PRO A 343 9.52 -23.86 15.45
C PRO A 343 10.76 -24.63 14.98
N ALA A 344 11.28 -24.36 13.77
CA ALA A 344 12.49 -24.99 13.25
C ALA A 344 13.78 -24.36 13.80
N SER A 345 13.70 -23.12 14.30
CA SER A 345 14.83 -22.44 14.93
C SER A 345 15.11 -22.98 16.34
N PRO A 346 16.39 -23.06 16.77
CA PRO A 346 16.78 -23.67 18.05
C PRO A 346 16.09 -23.08 19.29
N HIS A 347 15.66 -21.83 19.23
CA HIS A 347 15.02 -21.10 20.34
C HIS A 347 13.59 -20.63 20.00
N GLY A 348 13.00 -21.22 18.94
CA GLY A 348 11.62 -20.96 18.54
C GLY A 348 11.35 -19.61 17.89
N TRP A 349 12.40 -18.87 17.50
CA TRP A 349 12.33 -17.58 16.84
C TRP A 349 13.36 -17.47 15.72
N ARG A 350 13.02 -16.70 14.69
CA ARG A 350 13.94 -16.18 13.69
C ARG A 350 13.89 -14.66 13.65
N CYS A 351 14.99 -14.06 13.24
CA CYS A 351 15.12 -12.64 12.95
C CYS A 351 15.18 -12.47 11.44
N VAL A 352 14.43 -11.53 10.93
CA VAL A 352 14.44 -11.15 9.52
C VAL A 352 14.84 -9.70 9.42
N VAL A 353 15.76 -9.39 8.51
CA VAL A 353 16.19 -8.02 8.22
C VAL A 353 15.92 -7.77 6.74
N PRO A 354 14.77 -7.18 6.38
CA PRO A 354 14.48 -6.78 5.02
C PRO A 354 15.29 -5.55 4.61
N ILE A 355 15.65 -5.56 3.35
CA ILE A 355 16.27 -4.45 2.63
C ILE A 355 15.32 -4.09 1.49
N GLY A 356 14.57 -3.02 1.64
CA GLY A 356 13.61 -2.53 0.65
C GLY A 356 14.19 -1.38 -0.18
N LEU A 357 14.18 -1.50 -1.50
CA LEU A 357 14.47 -0.39 -2.39
C LEU A 357 13.22 0.47 -2.55
N VAL A 358 13.21 1.65 -1.89
CA VAL A 358 12.02 2.51 -1.83
C VAL A 358 11.94 3.56 -2.95
N LYS A 359 12.79 3.44 -3.98
CA LYS A 359 12.69 4.22 -5.22
C LYS A 359 13.13 3.43 -6.44
N PRO A 360 12.41 2.36 -6.79
CA PRO A 360 12.76 1.57 -7.96
C PRO A 360 12.49 2.32 -9.26
N ARG A 361 13.31 2.04 -10.27
CA ARG A 361 13.18 2.55 -11.64
C ARG A 361 12.41 1.62 -12.54
N SER A 362 12.38 0.35 -12.19
CA SER A 362 11.64 -0.71 -12.89
C SER A 362 10.15 -0.44 -12.89
N ARG A 363 9.49 -0.78 -13.99
CA ARG A 363 8.06 -0.59 -14.18
C ARG A 363 7.42 -1.86 -14.70
N GLY A 364 6.20 -2.11 -14.25
CA GLY A 364 5.39 -3.24 -14.63
C GLY A 364 4.04 -2.85 -15.22
N ALA A 365 3.13 -3.80 -15.24
CA ALA A 365 1.78 -3.61 -15.75
C ALA A 365 0.77 -4.57 -15.11
N VAL A 366 -0.50 -4.14 -15.11
CA VAL A 366 -1.68 -4.96 -14.90
C VAL A 366 -2.41 -5.06 -16.24
N THR A 367 -2.65 -6.28 -16.70
CA THR A 367 -3.28 -6.54 -18.02
C THR A 367 -4.37 -7.59 -17.90
N LEU A 368 -5.21 -7.72 -18.93
CA LEU A 368 -6.14 -8.83 -19.06
C LEU A 368 -5.61 -9.86 -20.06
N ARG A 369 -5.81 -11.13 -19.72
CA ARG A 369 -5.55 -12.26 -20.62
C ARG A 369 -6.78 -13.15 -20.73
N LEU A 370 -6.98 -13.71 -21.91
CA LEU A 370 -8.01 -14.73 -22.14
C LEU A 370 -7.40 -16.12 -21.88
N VAL A 371 -7.84 -16.78 -20.83
CA VAL A 371 -7.36 -18.12 -20.44
C VAL A 371 -8.55 -19.06 -20.32
N GLY A 372 -8.62 -20.07 -21.19
CA GLY A 372 -9.74 -21.03 -21.20
C GLY A 372 -11.12 -20.39 -21.46
N GLY A 373 -11.17 -19.24 -22.14
CA GLY A 373 -12.42 -18.51 -22.42
C GLY A 373 -12.82 -17.53 -21.31
N GLU A 374 -12.05 -17.43 -20.22
CA GLU A 374 -12.26 -16.47 -19.13
C GLU A 374 -11.23 -15.38 -19.16
N LEU A 375 -11.64 -14.12 -18.86
CA LEU A 375 -10.73 -13.01 -18.65
C LEU A 375 -10.07 -13.15 -17.28
N LYS A 376 -8.75 -13.25 -17.28
CA LYS A 376 -7.91 -13.27 -16.07
C LYS A 376 -7.05 -12.01 -16.00
N THR A 377 -6.89 -11.48 -14.80
CA THR A 377 -5.97 -10.39 -14.53
C THR A 377 -4.56 -10.95 -14.37
N GLU A 378 -3.61 -10.37 -15.09
CA GLU A 378 -2.20 -10.68 -15.00
C GLU A 378 -1.47 -9.47 -14.38
N VAL A 379 -0.69 -9.73 -13.34
CA VAL A 379 0.13 -8.73 -12.66
C VAL A 379 1.59 -9.05 -12.94
N ASN A 380 2.30 -8.11 -13.56
CA ASN A 380 3.73 -8.19 -13.78
C ASN A 380 4.38 -6.91 -13.26
N HIS A 381 5.13 -7.01 -12.18
CA HIS A 381 5.78 -5.84 -11.58
C HIS A 381 7.00 -5.36 -12.36
N GLY A 382 7.57 -6.20 -13.21
CA GLY A 382 8.82 -5.88 -13.91
C GLY A 382 9.99 -5.61 -12.97
N TYR A 383 9.98 -6.20 -11.77
CA TYR A 383 11.03 -6.00 -10.76
C TYR A 383 12.42 -6.19 -11.35
N LEU A 384 13.36 -5.36 -10.93
CA LEU A 384 14.79 -5.45 -11.26
C LEU A 384 15.11 -5.42 -12.77
N ALA A 385 14.19 -4.90 -13.59
CA ALA A 385 14.40 -4.72 -15.02
C ALA A 385 15.44 -3.60 -15.31
N ASP A 386 15.57 -2.62 -14.41
CA ASP A 386 16.63 -1.61 -14.46
C ASP A 386 17.85 -2.09 -13.63
N PRO A 387 19.06 -2.15 -14.21
CA PRO A 387 20.26 -2.60 -13.50
C PRO A 387 20.62 -1.79 -12.25
N ARG A 388 20.20 -0.52 -12.21
CA ARG A 388 20.42 0.36 -11.05
C ARG A 388 19.65 -0.10 -9.83
N ASP A 389 18.48 -0.71 -10.02
CA ASP A 389 17.70 -1.31 -8.92
C ASP A 389 18.47 -2.48 -8.31
N VAL A 390 19.11 -3.31 -9.15
CA VAL A 390 19.98 -4.43 -8.69
C VAL A 390 21.19 -3.90 -7.92
N ASN A 391 21.83 -2.82 -8.41
CA ASN A 391 22.98 -2.22 -7.74
C ASN A 391 22.60 -1.65 -6.36
N ALA A 392 21.48 -0.92 -6.27
CA ALA A 392 20.99 -0.39 -5.01
C ALA A 392 20.66 -1.51 -4.00
N MET A 393 20.02 -2.59 -4.45
CA MET A 393 19.69 -3.75 -3.62
C MET A 393 20.97 -4.45 -3.11
N ARG A 394 21.97 -4.63 -3.99
CA ARG A 394 23.27 -5.20 -3.60
C ARG A 394 23.94 -4.35 -2.52
N TYR A 395 24.02 -3.05 -2.74
CA TYR A 395 24.58 -2.11 -1.76
C TYR A 395 23.85 -2.20 -0.41
N GLY A 396 22.52 -2.25 -0.42
CA GLY A 396 21.74 -2.36 0.81
C GLY A 396 21.98 -3.66 1.57
N MET A 397 22.18 -4.77 0.86
CA MET A 397 22.55 -6.05 1.47
C MET A 397 23.95 -6.01 2.11
N GLU A 398 24.93 -5.48 1.39
CA GLU A 398 26.32 -5.32 1.89
C GLU A 398 26.33 -4.41 3.14
N TRP A 399 25.60 -3.29 3.09
CA TRP A 399 25.47 -2.38 4.21
C TRP A 399 24.82 -3.04 5.45
N ALA A 400 23.78 -3.83 5.26
CA ALA A 400 23.12 -4.53 6.37
C ALA A 400 24.05 -5.61 6.97
N GLU A 401 24.85 -6.30 6.15
CA GLU A 401 25.85 -7.27 6.63
C GLU A 401 26.95 -6.60 7.46
N GLU A 402 27.42 -5.41 7.06
CA GLU A 402 28.41 -4.67 7.85
C GLU A 402 27.94 -4.39 9.28
N ILE A 403 26.64 -4.02 9.46
CA ILE A 403 26.06 -3.79 10.80
C ILE A 403 25.99 -5.08 11.61
N ILE A 404 25.67 -6.20 10.95
CA ILE A 404 25.52 -7.50 11.59
C ILE A 404 26.88 -8.09 11.96
N ASP A 405 27.87 -7.98 11.08
CA ASP A 405 29.20 -8.64 11.21
C ASP A 405 30.13 -7.94 12.22
N THR A 406 29.78 -6.77 12.72
CA THR A 406 30.60 -6.09 13.73
C THR A 406 30.82 -6.96 14.99
N GLY A 407 29.92 -7.91 15.28
CA GLY A 407 30.02 -8.89 16.36
C GLY A 407 30.09 -8.29 17.78
N ILE A 408 30.07 -6.96 17.88
CA ILE A 408 30.30 -6.22 19.13
C ILE A 408 28.96 -5.65 19.67
N SER A 409 28.01 -5.32 18.77
CA SER A 409 26.72 -4.74 19.15
C SER A 409 25.80 -5.78 19.78
N GLU A 410 24.87 -5.34 20.62
CA GLU A 410 23.80 -6.20 21.15
C GLU A 410 22.96 -6.79 20.01
N PHE A 411 22.75 -6.03 18.92
CA PHE A 411 22.04 -6.50 17.73
C PHE A 411 22.70 -7.75 17.13
N SER A 412 24.02 -7.72 16.90
CA SER A 412 24.75 -8.90 16.39
C SER A 412 24.66 -10.10 17.35
N ARG A 413 24.66 -9.89 18.67
CA ARG A 413 24.53 -10.97 19.66
C ARG A 413 23.15 -11.63 19.68
N TYR A 414 22.12 -10.92 19.21
CA TYR A 414 20.77 -11.47 19.05
C TYR A 414 20.60 -12.38 17.83
N LEU A 415 21.50 -12.23 16.84
CA LEU A 415 21.48 -12.98 15.60
C LEU A 415 22.37 -14.21 15.70
N GLY A 416 21.76 -15.37 15.61
CA GLY A 416 22.45 -16.69 15.59
C GLY A 416 22.87 -17.09 14.17
N PRO A 417 22.92 -18.39 13.88
CA PRO A 417 23.27 -18.88 12.55
C PRO A 417 22.33 -18.35 11.46
N ARG A 418 22.92 -17.99 10.32
CA ARG A 418 22.16 -17.56 9.15
C ARG A 418 21.32 -18.70 8.61
N ILE A 419 20.05 -18.44 8.27
CA ILE A 419 19.09 -19.42 7.74
C ILE A 419 19.15 -19.45 6.21
N ASN A 420 19.17 -18.26 5.57
CA ASN A 420 19.25 -18.16 4.12
C ASN A 420 20.70 -17.96 3.67
N PRO A 421 21.39 -19.00 3.19
CA PRO A 421 22.76 -18.88 2.75
C PRO A 421 22.85 -17.93 1.54
N MET A 422 23.86 -17.04 1.54
CA MET A 422 24.21 -16.27 0.37
C MET A 422 25.35 -16.95 -0.38
N GLU A 423 25.09 -17.35 -1.60
CA GLU A 423 26.10 -17.85 -2.54
C GLU A 423 26.72 -16.70 -3.35
N GLY A 424 26.92 -15.52 -2.70
CA GLY A 424 27.32 -14.27 -3.34
C GLY A 424 26.13 -13.44 -3.82
N LEU A 425 26.29 -12.11 -3.88
CA LEU A 425 25.26 -11.15 -4.32
C LEU A 425 25.28 -10.96 -5.85
N THR A 426 25.19 -12.06 -6.59
CA THR A 426 25.09 -12.00 -8.05
C THR A 426 23.72 -11.46 -8.49
N THR A 427 23.65 -10.89 -9.70
CA THR A 427 22.38 -10.44 -10.27
C THR A 427 21.33 -11.55 -10.31
N ASP A 428 21.75 -12.77 -10.67
CA ASP A 428 20.85 -13.92 -10.75
C ASP A 428 20.34 -14.34 -9.36
N TRP A 429 21.20 -14.29 -8.34
CA TRP A 429 20.79 -14.57 -6.97
C TRP A 429 19.77 -13.51 -6.47
N ILE A 430 20.04 -12.22 -6.69
CA ILE A 430 19.14 -11.12 -6.35
C ILE A 430 17.79 -11.31 -7.05
N ALA A 431 17.79 -11.61 -8.34
CA ALA A 431 16.58 -11.88 -9.10
C ALA A 431 15.79 -13.08 -8.59
N ALA A 432 16.47 -14.14 -8.15
CA ALA A 432 15.81 -15.35 -7.65
C ALA A 432 15.28 -15.23 -6.21
N ASN A 433 15.81 -14.30 -5.41
CA ASN A 433 15.51 -14.17 -3.98
C ASN A 433 14.77 -12.87 -3.62
N HIS A 434 14.49 -11.98 -4.61
CA HIS A 434 13.71 -10.77 -4.31
C HIS A 434 12.29 -11.14 -3.89
N ARG A 435 11.69 -10.25 -3.10
CA ARG A 435 10.30 -10.28 -2.66
C ARG A 435 9.64 -8.95 -2.99
N HIS A 436 8.32 -8.90 -3.00
CA HIS A 436 7.57 -7.65 -3.02
C HIS A 436 7.54 -7.03 -1.62
N TYR A 437 7.11 -5.77 -1.55
CA TYR A 437 7.05 -4.99 -0.31
C TYR A 437 5.63 -4.48 -0.03
N TRP A 438 4.64 -5.03 -0.72
CA TRP A 438 3.21 -4.74 -0.58
C TRP A 438 2.80 -3.28 -0.85
N HIS A 439 3.59 -2.52 -1.61
CA HIS A 439 3.38 -1.11 -1.91
C HIS A 439 3.02 -0.82 -3.39
N PRO A 440 2.15 -1.61 -4.09
CA PRO A 440 1.86 -1.39 -5.50
C PRO A 440 1.13 -0.07 -5.73
N VAL A 441 1.60 0.68 -6.75
CA VAL A 441 1.06 1.99 -7.15
C VAL A 441 1.17 2.20 -8.67
N GLY A 442 0.56 3.28 -9.18
CA GLY A 442 0.92 3.88 -10.47
C GLY A 442 0.32 3.23 -11.71
N THR A 443 -0.72 2.41 -11.59
CA THR A 443 -1.38 1.72 -12.72
C THR A 443 -2.43 2.55 -13.46
N CYS A 444 -2.77 3.72 -12.94
CA CYS A 444 -3.70 4.70 -13.54
C CYS A 444 -3.18 6.11 -13.26
N THR A 445 -1.95 6.40 -13.64
CA THR A 445 -1.18 7.58 -13.21
C THR A 445 -1.87 8.90 -13.50
N MET A 446 -1.73 9.85 -12.57
CA MET A 446 -2.01 11.26 -12.86
C MET A 446 -1.03 11.79 -13.90
N GLY A 447 -1.53 12.55 -14.87
CA GLY A 447 -0.72 13.15 -15.90
C GLY A 447 -1.50 13.52 -17.14
N MET A 448 -0.81 14.05 -18.14
CA MET A 448 -1.42 14.35 -19.44
C MET A 448 -1.62 13.07 -20.25
N PRO A 449 -2.72 12.92 -21.01
CA PRO A 449 -2.95 11.74 -21.86
C PRO A 449 -1.79 11.47 -22.83
N ALA A 450 -1.18 12.52 -23.37
CA ALA A 450 -0.06 12.42 -24.31
C ALA A 450 1.20 11.75 -23.70
N THR A 451 1.32 11.75 -22.37
CA THR A 451 2.42 11.10 -21.63
C THR A 451 1.99 9.82 -20.93
N GLY A 452 0.82 9.29 -21.25
CA GLY A 452 0.29 8.07 -20.66
C GLY A 452 -0.53 8.30 -19.37
N GLY A 453 -0.87 9.56 -19.04
CA GLY A 453 -1.76 9.85 -17.91
C GLY A 453 -3.16 9.28 -18.13
N VAL A 454 -3.72 8.70 -17.07
CA VAL A 454 -5.08 8.14 -17.05
C VAL A 454 -6.06 9.13 -16.43
N VAL A 455 -5.62 9.87 -15.43
CA VAL A 455 -6.42 10.90 -14.75
C VAL A 455 -5.68 12.22 -14.74
N ASP A 456 -6.44 13.31 -14.63
CA ASP A 456 -5.89 14.63 -14.36
C ASP A 456 -5.52 14.80 -12.86
N HIS A 457 -5.05 15.98 -12.48
CA HIS A 457 -4.66 16.27 -11.09
C HIS A 457 -5.84 16.33 -10.10
N HIS A 458 -7.08 16.33 -10.57
CA HIS A 458 -8.29 16.19 -9.76
C HIS A 458 -8.77 14.73 -9.62
N GLY A 459 -8.06 13.79 -10.24
CA GLY A 459 -8.44 12.39 -10.30
C GLY A 459 -9.51 12.06 -11.34
N ALA A 460 -9.90 13.01 -12.20
CA ALA A 460 -10.88 12.80 -13.25
C ALA A 460 -10.29 11.97 -14.40
N VAL A 461 -10.99 10.91 -14.80
CA VAL A 461 -10.55 10.02 -15.89
C VAL A 461 -10.66 10.74 -17.23
N HIS A 462 -9.57 10.77 -17.98
CA HIS A 462 -9.55 11.46 -19.27
C HIS A 462 -10.57 10.86 -20.26
N GLY A 463 -11.36 11.74 -20.86
CA GLY A 463 -12.36 11.37 -21.87
C GLY A 463 -13.66 10.77 -21.33
N ILE A 464 -13.85 10.71 -20.01
CA ILE A 464 -15.06 10.17 -19.39
C ILE A 464 -15.55 11.12 -18.29
N ASP A 465 -16.71 11.71 -18.49
CA ASP A 465 -17.32 12.57 -17.48
C ASP A 465 -17.79 11.78 -16.25
N ASN A 466 -17.71 12.40 -15.07
CA ASN A 466 -18.20 11.89 -13.78
C ASN A 466 -17.55 10.55 -13.33
N LEU A 467 -16.39 10.20 -13.87
CA LEU A 467 -15.57 9.07 -13.43
C LEU A 467 -14.28 9.61 -12.85
N TYR A 468 -13.99 9.22 -11.61
CA TYR A 468 -12.81 9.63 -10.86
C TYR A 468 -12.07 8.42 -10.30
N ILE A 469 -10.78 8.57 -10.05
CA ILE A 469 -9.98 7.55 -9.35
C ILE A 469 -9.33 8.21 -8.14
N ALA A 470 -9.49 7.56 -6.99
CA ALA A 470 -8.91 8.02 -5.73
C ALA A 470 -8.33 6.83 -4.95
N ASP A 471 -7.18 6.35 -5.37
CA ASP A 471 -6.39 5.31 -4.68
C ASP A 471 -4.92 5.35 -5.14
N ALA A 472 -4.12 4.38 -4.72
CA ALA A 472 -2.70 4.29 -5.04
C ALA A 472 -2.39 4.12 -6.54
N SER A 473 -3.38 3.74 -7.37
CA SER A 473 -3.18 3.61 -8.81
C SER A 473 -2.84 4.93 -9.50
N VAL A 474 -3.23 6.07 -8.90
CA VAL A 474 -3.01 7.39 -9.51
C VAL A 474 -1.62 7.97 -9.28
N PHE A 475 -0.79 7.37 -8.45
CA PHE A 475 0.56 7.88 -8.17
C PHE A 475 1.38 7.98 -9.46
N PRO A 476 1.92 9.16 -9.81
CA PRO A 476 2.81 9.31 -10.96
C PRO A 476 4.12 8.54 -10.77
N ASP A 477 4.59 8.51 -9.53
CA ASP A 477 5.83 7.84 -9.14
C ASP A 477 5.75 7.48 -7.66
N ILE A 478 6.25 6.30 -7.29
CA ILE A 478 6.17 5.79 -5.91
C ILE A 478 6.94 6.68 -4.94
N PRO A 479 6.36 7.11 -3.80
CA PRO A 479 7.10 7.88 -2.79
C PRO A 479 8.06 6.98 -2.01
N ARG A 480 9.14 7.58 -1.46
CA ARG A 480 10.13 6.89 -0.62
C ARG A 480 9.61 6.62 0.80
N GLY A 481 8.62 5.76 0.91
CA GLY A 481 8.01 5.43 2.20
C GLY A 481 6.92 4.39 2.07
N THR A 482 6.34 4.00 3.20
CA THR A 482 5.13 3.16 3.20
C THR A 482 4.01 3.89 2.46
N THR A 483 3.29 3.19 1.60
CA THR A 483 2.30 3.85 0.73
C THR A 483 0.92 4.05 1.38
N ALA A 484 0.68 3.51 2.57
CA ALA A 484 -0.63 3.56 3.21
C ALA A 484 -1.07 5.00 3.56
N LEU A 485 -0.23 5.77 4.27
CA LEU A 485 -0.54 7.17 4.61
C LEU A 485 -0.63 8.06 3.35
N PRO A 486 0.31 8.02 2.39
CA PRO A 486 0.15 8.72 1.11
C PRO A 486 -1.12 8.35 0.35
N THR A 487 -1.55 7.08 0.37
CA THR A 487 -2.80 6.65 -0.27
C THR A 487 -4.03 7.25 0.43
N THR A 488 -4.01 7.34 1.75
CA THR A 488 -5.06 8.04 2.51
C THR A 488 -5.12 9.51 2.11
N VAL A 489 -3.95 10.17 1.97
CA VAL A 489 -3.82 11.56 1.53
C VAL A 489 -4.36 11.76 0.11
N VAL A 490 -4.14 10.81 -0.81
CA VAL A 490 -4.81 10.85 -2.14
C VAL A 490 -6.33 10.89 -1.98
N GLY A 491 -6.90 10.07 -1.11
CA GLY A 491 -8.33 10.08 -0.82
C GLY A 491 -8.82 11.43 -0.29
N GLU A 492 -8.10 12.00 0.67
CA GLU A 492 -8.38 13.34 1.24
C GLU A 492 -8.31 14.44 0.17
N ARG A 493 -7.23 14.44 -0.62
CA ARG A 493 -6.98 15.49 -1.62
C ARG A 493 -7.98 15.45 -2.76
N ILE A 494 -8.26 14.27 -3.32
CA ILE A 494 -9.25 14.12 -4.40
C ILE A 494 -10.66 14.45 -3.90
N ALA A 495 -11.01 14.06 -2.67
CA ALA A 495 -12.28 14.49 -2.09
C ALA A 495 -12.38 16.02 -1.97
N SER A 496 -11.31 16.71 -1.60
CA SER A 496 -11.28 18.18 -1.54
C SER A 496 -11.57 18.80 -2.92
N PHE A 497 -10.94 18.33 -3.99
CA PHE A 497 -11.22 18.79 -5.35
C PHE A 497 -12.68 18.53 -5.77
N LEU A 498 -13.22 17.36 -5.44
CA LEU A 498 -14.61 17.04 -5.72
C LEU A 498 -15.61 17.92 -4.94
N MET A 499 -15.23 18.47 -3.79
CA MET A 499 -16.04 19.39 -3.03
C MET A 499 -15.94 20.84 -3.54
N GLU A 500 -14.79 21.27 -4.05
CA GLU A 500 -14.52 22.61 -4.57
C GLU A 500 -15.17 22.86 -5.95
N GLY A 501 -15.37 21.82 -6.75
CA GLY A 501 -15.87 21.87 -8.13
C GLY A 501 -17.40 21.96 -8.28
N ASN A 502 -18.13 22.32 -7.23
CA ASN A 502 -19.60 22.55 -7.24
C ASN A 502 -19.96 23.99 -6.98
#